data_dc573f4f22a1f7b8aeefb3637e976722
#
_entry.id   dc573f4f22a1f7b8aeefb3637e976722
#
_cell.length_a   1.000
_cell.length_b   1.000
_cell.length_c   1.000
_cell.angle_alpha   90.00
_cell.angle_beta   90.00
_cell.angle_gamma   90.00
#
_symmetry.space_group_name_H-M   'P 1'
#
loop_
_entity.id
_entity.type
_entity.pdbx_description
1 polymer ?
#
loop_
_entity_poly.entity_id
_entity_poly.type
_entity_poly.pdbx_seq_one_letter_code
_entity_poly.pdbx_strand_id
1 'polypeptide(L)'
;MKYMLDTNICIYAIKHKPERVLQTLKEKSDEGLCISSITLAELAHGVEKSASRDKNAAALLKFLTVLTVLPFDDLAAAEYGKICAYLQRLGTPIGTMDMLIAAHAKTENLILVTNNTREFIRVPDLQLENWAE
;
A
#
# COMPACT_ATOMS: atom_id res chain seq x y z
N MET A 1 8.02 -2.18 -13.06
CA MET A 1 7.26 -2.02 -11.80
C MET A 1 6.27 -0.89 -11.98
N LYS A 2 5.00 -1.20 -11.82
CA LYS A 2 3.96 -0.22 -12.13
C LYS A 2 3.04 0.10 -10.95
N TYR A 3 2.74 -0.87 -10.10
CA TYR A 3 1.74 -0.72 -9.04
C TYR A 3 2.33 -0.95 -7.66
N MET A 4 1.98 -0.06 -6.73
CA MET A 4 2.22 -0.26 -5.29
C MET A 4 0.86 -0.47 -4.62
N LEU A 5 0.71 -1.57 -3.89
CA LEU A 5 -0.54 -1.90 -3.19
C LEU A 5 -0.51 -1.33 -1.78
N ASP A 6 -1.61 -0.68 -1.36
CA ASP A 6 -1.71 -0.24 0.04
C ASP A 6 -2.07 -1.44 0.94
N THR A 7 -2.05 -1.21 2.24
CA THR A 7 -2.22 -2.27 3.23
C THR A 7 -3.58 -2.95 3.13
N ASN A 8 -4.67 -2.18 2.95
CA ASN A 8 -6.01 -2.76 2.87
C ASN A 8 -6.20 -3.60 1.63
N ILE A 9 -5.67 -3.17 0.49
CA ILE A 9 -5.72 -3.96 -0.75
C ILE A 9 -4.99 -5.30 -0.56
N CYS A 10 -3.84 -5.30 0.14
CA CYS A 10 -3.13 -6.54 0.47
C CYS A 10 -3.98 -7.47 1.33
N ILE A 11 -4.65 -6.92 2.34
CA ILE A 11 -5.52 -7.71 3.22
C ILE A 11 -6.67 -8.31 2.41
N TYR A 12 -7.30 -7.56 1.52
CA TYR A 12 -8.37 -8.06 0.65
C TYR A 12 -7.86 -9.20 -0.22
N ALA A 13 -6.68 -9.06 -0.81
CA ALA A 13 -6.10 -10.10 -1.67
C ALA A 13 -5.80 -11.37 -0.87
N ILE A 14 -5.21 -11.24 0.32
CA ILE A 14 -4.89 -12.38 1.19
C ILE A 14 -6.16 -13.12 1.62
N LYS A 15 -7.22 -12.39 1.95
CA LYS A 15 -8.49 -12.96 2.39
C LYS A 15 -9.41 -13.38 1.25
N HIS A 16 -9.06 -13.04 0.01
CA HIS A 16 -9.87 -13.28 -1.18
C HIS A 16 -11.24 -12.59 -1.11
N LYS A 17 -11.33 -11.43 -0.45
CA LYS A 17 -12.57 -10.66 -0.28
C LYS A 17 -12.28 -9.15 -0.32
N PRO A 18 -12.88 -8.41 -1.27
CA PRO A 18 -13.69 -8.90 -2.39
C PRO A 18 -12.83 -9.64 -3.41
N GLU A 19 -13.40 -10.64 -4.04
CA GLU A 19 -12.69 -11.51 -4.99
C GLU A 19 -12.08 -10.73 -6.16
N ARG A 20 -12.75 -9.64 -6.57
CA ARG A 20 -12.25 -8.81 -7.69
C ARG A 20 -10.86 -8.25 -7.46
N VAL A 21 -10.47 -7.99 -6.20
CA VAL A 21 -9.12 -7.51 -5.88
C VAL A 21 -8.09 -8.56 -6.28
N LEU A 22 -8.31 -9.81 -5.89
CA LEU A 22 -7.40 -10.90 -6.23
C LEU A 22 -7.36 -11.15 -7.74
N GLN A 23 -8.52 -11.09 -8.40
CA GLN A 23 -8.60 -11.25 -9.86
C GLN A 23 -7.80 -10.16 -10.58
N THR A 24 -8.00 -8.90 -10.20
CA THR A 24 -7.29 -7.78 -10.81
C THR A 24 -5.78 -7.89 -10.55
N LEU A 25 -5.39 -8.29 -9.34
CA LEU A 25 -4.00 -8.50 -8.99
C LEU A 25 -3.35 -9.52 -9.93
N LYS A 26 -4.03 -10.65 -10.17
CA LYS A 26 -3.54 -11.68 -11.09
C LYS A 26 -3.42 -11.16 -12.52
N GLU A 27 -4.40 -10.39 -12.98
CA GLU A 27 -4.39 -9.80 -14.32
C GLU A 27 -3.24 -8.80 -14.52
N LYS A 28 -2.91 -8.06 -13.46
CA LYS A 28 -1.90 -6.98 -13.51
C LYS A 28 -0.50 -7.45 -13.11
N SER A 29 -0.34 -8.70 -12.69
CA SER A 29 0.93 -9.19 -12.14
C SER A 29 2.10 -9.00 -13.09
N ASP A 30 1.89 -9.14 -14.40
CA ASP A 30 2.96 -8.99 -15.40
C ASP A 30 3.50 -7.56 -15.48
N GLU A 31 2.72 -6.57 -15.05
CA GLU A 31 3.14 -5.16 -15.08
C GLU A 31 4.00 -4.78 -13.87
N GLY A 32 4.16 -5.68 -12.92
CA GLY A 32 4.99 -5.48 -11.73
C GLY A 32 4.22 -4.91 -10.55
N LEU A 33 4.17 -5.71 -9.48
CA LEU A 33 3.48 -5.37 -8.24
C LEU A 33 4.49 -5.25 -7.11
N CYS A 34 4.32 -4.24 -6.29
CA CYS A 34 5.14 -4.08 -5.08
C CYS A 34 4.32 -3.59 -3.91
N ILE A 35 4.93 -3.68 -2.73
CA ILE A 35 4.46 -2.99 -1.54
C ILE A 35 5.63 -2.24 -0.92
N SER A 36 5.30 -1.19 -0.17
CA SER A 36 6.28 -0.51 0.67
C SER A 36 6.64 -1.39 1.86
N SER A 37 7.87 -1.27 2.36
CA SER A 37 8.23 -1.88 3.64
C SER A 37 7.36 -1.35 4.80
N ILE A 38 6.77 -0.17 4.65
CA ILE A 38 5.78 0.36 5.60
C ILE A 38 4.53 -0.53 5.63
N THR A 39 4.03 -0.90 4.45
CA THR A 39 2.90 -1.83 4.34
C THR A 39 3.25 -3.19 4.93
N LEU A 40 4.45 -3.69 4.64
CA LEU A 40 4.91 -4.95 5.24
C LEU A 40 4.90 -4.89 6.76
N ALA A 41 5.34 -3.75 7.34
CA ALA A 41 5.32 -3.58 8.80
C ALA A 41 3.90 -3.66 9.36
N GLU A 42 2.94 -3.03 8.68
CA GLU A 42 1.53 -3.09 9.10
C GLU A 42 0.97 -4.52 9.00
N LEU A 43 1.29 -5.23 7.92
CA LEU A 43 0.85 -6.62 7.74
C LEU A 43 1.48 -7.54 8.79
N ALA A 44 2.77 -7.35 9.07
CA ALA A 44 3.47 -8.13 10.10
C ALA A 44 2.86 -7.91 11.49
N HIS A 45 2.55 -6.65 11.82
CA HIS A 45 1.86 -6.33 13.08
C HIS A 45 0.49 -7.02 13.15
N GLY A 46 -0.26 -6.99 12.05
CA GLY A 46 -1.56 -7.66 11.97
C GLY A 46 -1.47 -9.16 12.23
N VAL A 47 -0.42 -9.81 11.71
CA VAL A 47 -0.16 -11.23 11.95
C VAL A 47 0.11 -11.48 13.43
N GLU A 48 1.03 -10.71 14.03
CA GLU A 48 1.46 -10.93 15.43
C GLU A 48 0.32 -10.75 16.43
N LYS A 49 -0.61 -9.83 16.18
CA LYS A 49 -1.74 -9.61 17.08
C LYS A 49 -2.93 -10.53 16.84
N SER A 50 -2.90 -11.35 15.77
CA SER A 50 -4.05 -12.18 15.40
C SER A 50 -4.15 -13.43 16.27
N ALA A 51 -5.38 -13.98 16.36
CA ALA A 51 -5.63 -15.22 17.09
C ALA A 51 -5.04 -16.46 16.41
N SER A 52 -4.80 -16.39 15.10
CA SER A 52 -4.24 -17.50 14.30
C SER A 52 -2.89 -17.08 13.72
N ARG A 53 -1.96 -16.76 14.60
CA ARG A 53 -0.66 -16.16 14.22
C ARG A 53 0.09 -17.01 13.19
N ASP A 54 0.24 -18.32 13.43
CA ASP A 54 1.05 -19.15 12.52
C ASP A 54 0.39 -19.34 11.17
N LYS A 55 -0.93 -19.50 11.14
CA LYS A 55 -1.69 -19.61 9.91
C LYS A 55 -1.58 -18.30 9.10
N ASN A 56 -1.73 -17.16 9.75
CA ASN A 56 -1.68 -15.87 9.09
C ASN A 56 -0.26 -15.52 8.65
N ALA A 57 0.76 -15.92 9.40
CA ALA A 57 2.15 -15.77 8.99
C ALA A 57 2.43 -16.53 7.69
N ALA A 58 1.94 -17.78 7.59
CA ALA A 58 2.11 -18.59 6.38
C ALA A 58 1.39 -17.96 5.19
N ALA A 59 0.18 -17.42 5.38
CA ALA A 59 -0.56 -16.75 4.34
C ALA A 59 0.15 -15.50 3.85
N LEU A 60 0.75 -14.72 4.75
CA LEU A 60 1.52 -13.54 4.39
C LEU A 60 2.76 -13.92 3.56
N LEU A 61 3.51 -14.94 3.99
CA LEU A 61 4.68 -15.40 3.25
C LEU A 61 4.31 -15.82 1.82
N LYS A 62 3.20 -16.54 1.68
CA LYS A 62 2.72 -16.96 0.36
C LYS A 62 2.39 -15.75 -0.51
N PHE A 63 1.71 -14.75 0.06
CA PHE A 63 1.35 -13.53 -0.66
C PHE A 63 2.61 -12.79 -1.14
N LEU A 64 3.64 -12.72 -0.30
CA LEU A 64 4.88 -12.01 -0.63
C LEU A 64 5.65 -12.63 -1.80
N THR A 65 5.35 -13.87 -2.19
CA THR A 65 6.03 -14.51 -3.32
C THR A 65 5.62 -13.92 -4.67
N VAL A 66 4.48 -13.20 -4.74
CA VAL A 66 3.96 -12.68 -6.02
C VAL A 66 4.24 -11.20 -6.23
N LEU A 67 4.98 -10.58 -5.33
CA LEU A 67 5.30 -9.15 -5.42
C LEU A 67 6.66 -8.85 -4.86
N THR A 68 7.10 -7.60 -5.02
CA THR A 68 8.38 -7.11 -4.51
C THR A 68 8.14 -6.19 -3.32
N VAL A 69 8.93 -6.32 -2.27
CA VAL A 69 8.92 -5.36 -1.16
C VAL A 69 9.99 -4.31 -1.44
N LEU A 70 9.60 -3.04 -1.55
CA LEU A 70 10.53 -1.93 -1.73
C LEU A 70 10.86 -1.29 -0.39
N PRO A 71 12.14 -1.05 -0.08
CA PRO A 71 12.50 -0.39 1.17
C PRO A 71 12.12 1.09 1.13
N PHE A 72 11.50 1.57 2.20
CA PHE A 72 11.21 3.00 2.38
C PHE A 72 12.54 3.71 2.65
N ASP A 73 13.01 4.48 1.68
CA ASP A 73 14.35 5.05 1.72
C ASP A 73 14.34 6.56 2.07
N ASP A 74 15.51 7.18 1.99
CA ASP A 74 15.67 8.59 2.33
C ASP A 74 14.95 9.52 1.33
N LEU A 75 14.83 9.13 0.07
CA LEU A 75 14.07 9.92 -0.92
C LEU A 75 12.59 9.92 -0.56
N ALA A 76 12.05 8.75 -0.20
CA ALA A 76 10.67 8.64 0.26
C ALA A 76 10.46 9.42 1.55
N ALA A 77 11.43 9.43 2.46
CA ALA A 77 11.35 10.19 3.70
C ALA A 77 11.28 11.69 3.44
N ALA A 78 12.08 12.21 2.50
CA ALA A 78 12.02 13.62 2.13
C ALA A 78 10.67 14.00 1.53
N GLU A 79 10.11 13.15 0.67
CA GLU A 79 8.80 13.38 0.07
C GLU A 79 7.68 13.34 1.12
N TYR A 80 7.80 12.44 2.11
CA TYR A 80 6.87 12.41 3.24
C TYR A 80 6.81 13.77 3.95
N GLY A 81 7.96 14.38 4.21
CA GLY A 81 8.02 15.68 4.87
C GLY A 81 7.26 16.75 4.09
N LYS A 82 7.40 16.75 2.76
CA LYS A 82 6.70 17.70 1.89
C LYS A 82 5.19 17.48 1.90
N ILE A 83 4.75 16.22 1.78
CA ILE A 83 3.33 15.87 1.77
C ILE A 83 2.69 16.23 3.10
N CYS A 84 3.34 15.87 4.21
CA CYS A 84 2.83 16.13 5.55
C CYS A 84 2.64 17.63 5.79
N ALA A 85 3.66 18.43 5.48
CA ALA A 85 3.58 19.88 5.64
C ALA A 85 2.49 20.50 4.76
N TYR A 86 2.37 20.02 3.52
CA TYR A 86 1.36 20.52 2.58
C TYR A 86 -0.06 20.26 3.09
N LEU A 87 -0.35 19.02 3.50
CA LEU A 87 -1.68 18.66 3.99
C LEU A 87 -2.02 19.34 5.31
N GLN A 88 -1.04 19.54 6.18
CA GLN A 88 -1.23 20.28 7.42
C GLN A 88 -1.59 21.74 7.15
N ARG A 89 -0.92 22.39 6.20
CA ARG A 89 -1.22 23.79 5.84
C ARG A 89 -2.64 23.93 5.29
N LEU A 90 -3.12 22.92 4.56
CA LEU A 90 -4.49 22.94 4.02
C LEU A 90 -5.54 22.52 5.05
N GLY A 91 -5.12 22.03 6.22
CA GLY A 91 -6.04 21.51 7.23
C GLY A 91 -6.73 20.21 6.83
N THR A 92 -6.09 19.44 5.93
CA THR A 92 -6.66 18.18 5.42
C THR A 92 -5.69 17.01 5.61
N PRO A 93 -5.24 16.72 6.86
CA PRO A 93 -4.31 15.62 7.08
C PRO A 93 -4.98 14.28 6.80
N ILE A 94 -4.14 13.29 6.48
CA ILE A 94 -4.56 11.88 6.41
C ILE A 94 -3.70 11.09 7.40
N GLY A 95 -3.99 9.80 7.57
CA GLY A 95 -3.24 8.97 8.51
C GLY A 95 -1.74 8.96 8.21
N THR A 96 -0.92 8.85 9.26
CA THR A 96 0.54 8.88 9.14
C THR A 96 1.07 7.78 8.24
N MET A 97 0.60 6.53 8.44
CA MET A 97 1.03 5.41 7.60
C MET A 97 0.63 5.62 6.14
N ASP A 98 -0.55 6.18 5.90
CA ASP A 98 -1.02 6.48 4.54
C ASP A 98 -0.14 7.54 3.88
N MET A 99 0.29 8.57 4.63
CA MET A 99 1.21 9.58 4.09
C MET A 99 2.57 8.97 3.74
N LEU A 100 3.07 8.04 4.55
CA LEU A 100 4.33 7.34 4.27
C LEU A 100 4.21 6.50 3.00
N ILE A 101 3.13 5.75 2.85
CA ILE A 101 2.90 4.92 1.67
C ILE A 101 2.74 5.79 0.42
N ALA A 102 1.98 6.90 0.53
CA ALA A 102 1.81 7.85 -0.58
C ALA A 102 3.14 8.44 -1.02
N ALA A 103 3.97 8.85 -0.06
CA ALA A 103 5.30 9.40 -0.36
C ALA A 103 6.17 8.39 -1.09
N HIS A 104 6.12 7.14 -0.67
CA HIS A 104 6.90 6.07 -1.29
C HIS A 104 6.45 5.81 -2.72
N ALA A 105 5.14 5.68 -2.95
CA ALA A 105 4.60 5.47 -4.30
C ALA A 105 4.97 6.63 -5.22
N LYS A 106 4.88 7.84 -4.71
CA LYS A 106 5.18 9.05 -5.49
C LYS A 106 6.65 9.12 -5.91
N THR A 107 7.58 8.85 -4.99
CA THR A 107 9.02 8.88 -5.31
C THR A 107 9.42 7.79 -6.29
N GLU A 108 8.77 6.65 -6.25
CA GLU A 108 9.03 5.55 -7.19
C GLU A 108 8.23 5.69 -8.49
N ASN A 109 7.41 6.74 -8.61
CA ASN A 109 6.57 6.99 -9.78
C ASN A 109 5.63 5.82 -10.09
N LEU A 110 5.00 5.29 -9.04
CA LEU A 110 4.10 4.14 -9.13
C LEU A 110 2.65 4.56 -8.95
N ILE A 111 1.74 3.77 -9.52
CA ILE A 111 0.32 3.92 -9.26
C ILE A 111 0.04 3.27 -7.90
N LEU A 112 -0.56 4.04 -6.98
CA LEU A 112 -0.97 3.50 -5.69
C LEU A 112 -2.36 2.88 -5.83
N VAL A 113 -2.46 1.59 -5.53
CA VAL A 113 -3.71 0.86 -5.55
C VAL A 113 -4.30 0.89 -4.15
N THR A 114 -5.46 1.50 -4.00
CA THR A 114 -6.09 1.73 -2.71
C THR A 114 -7.61 1.73 -2.82
N ASN A 115 -8.27 1.31 -1.76
CA ASN A 115 -9.71 1.48 -1.59
C ASN A 115 -10.05 2.85 -0.98
N ASN A 116 -9.07 3.54 -0.44
CA ASN A 116 -9.26 4.81 0.28
C ASN A 116 -8.93 6.01 -0.59
N THR A 117 -9.52 6.05 -1.79
CA THR A 117 -9.24 7.11 -2.76
C THR A 117 -9.65 8.49 -2.26
N ARG A 118 -10.69 8.56 -1.41
CA ARG A 118 -11.16 9.82 -0.84
C ARG A 118 -10.05 10.58 -0.11
N GLU A 119 -9.21 9.86 0.65
CA GLU A 119 -8.12 10.48 1.40
C GLU A 119 -6.88 10.68 0.53
N PHE A 120 -6.49 9.65 -0.22
CA PHE A 120 -5.26 9.73 -1.02
C PHE A 120 -5.32 10.75 -2.15
N ILE A 121 -6.52 11.11 -2.62
CA ILE A 121 -6.66 12.15 -3.66
C ILE A 121 -6.17 13.52 -3.17
N ARG A 122 -6.07 13.70 -1.86
CA ARG A 122 -5.54 14.94 -1.28
C ARG A 122 -4.05 15.12 -1.52
N VAL A 123 -3.33 14.04 -1.86
CA VAL A 123 -1.89 14.08 -2.11
C VAL A 123 -1.66 14.52 -3.56
N PRO A 124 -0.95 15.66 -3.79
CA PRO A 124 -0.73 16.16 -5.15
C PRO A 124 0.07 15.18 -6.01
N ASP A 125 -0.32 15.06 -7.28
CA ASP A 125 0.41 14.32 -8.31
C ASP A 125 0.56 12.82 -8.02
N LEU A 126 -0.27 12.26 -7.12
CA LEU A 126 -0.28 10.84 -6.84
C LEU A 126 -1.29 10.15 -7.77
N GLN A 127 -0.84 9.15 -8.52
CA GLN A 127 -1.72 8.35 -9.37
C GLN A 127 -2.38 7.26 -8.55
N LEU A 128 -3.69 7.10 -8.69
CA LEU A 128 -4.49 6.17 -7.90
C LEU A 128 -5.29 5.24 -8.79
N GLU A 129 -5.46 3.99 -8.34
CA GLU A 129 -6.45 3.06 -8.87
C GLU A 129 -7.13 2.35 -7.71
N ASN A 130 -8.42 2.03 -7.88
CA ASN A 130 -9.18 1.27 -6.89
C ASN A 130 -9.60 -0.06 -7.51
N TRP A 131 -9.02 -1.15 -7.03
CA TRP A 131 -9.32 -2.51 -7.51
C TRP A 131 -10.45 -3.18 -6.72
N ALA A 132 -10.96 -2.51 -5.69
CA ALA A 132 -12.05 -3.03 -4.86
C ALA A 132 -13.46 -2.64 -5.36
N GLU A 133 -13.53 -1.77 -6.36
CA GLU A 133 -14.79 -1.35 -6.97
C GLU A 133 -14.98 -1.88 -8.37
#